data_cd031b2c987278619abb36bf2c36eec9
#
_entry.id   cd031b2c987278619abb36bf2c36eec9
#
_cell.length_a   1.000
_cell.length_b   1.000
_cell.length_c   1.000
_cell.angle_alpha   90.00
_cell.angle_beta   90.00
_cell.angle_gamma   90.00
#
_symmetry.space_group_name_H-M   'P 1'
#
loop_
_entity.id
_entity.type
_entity.pdbx_description
1 polymer ?
#
loop_
_entity_poly.entity_id
_entity_poly.type
_entity_poly.pdbx_seq_one_letter_code
_entity_poly.pdbx_strand_id
1 'polypeptide(L)'
;RDWIGKLSIKAHSEYADCGNLSGGNQQKVVLSKWRSGGSDIMLLDHPTRGLDIGAKEDVYEMIRDMSDDGVGVILVADTLEEAIGLSHNIIVLKDGAIQRRFACMPGAKPSLYDLLHYMI
;
A
#
# COMPACT_ATOMS: atom_id res chain seq x y z
N ARG A 1 -5.89 -10.91 -18.03
CA ARG A 1 -4.92 -11.95 -18.41
C ARG A 1 -3.52 -11.60 -17.92
N ASP A 2 -2.93 -10.52 -18.40
CA ASP A 2 -1.53 -10.18 -18.13
C ASP A 2 -1.21 -9.91 -16.64
N TRP A 3 -2.19 -9.47 -15.87
CA TRP A 3 -2.00 -9.13 -14.45
C TRP A 3 -1.99 -10.34 -13.52
N ILE A 4 -2.63 -11.45 -13.90
CA ILE A 4 -2.61 -12.69 -13.11
C ILE A 4 -1.17 -13.20 -12.98
N GLY A 5 -0.44 -13.22 -14.09
CA GLY A 5 0.98 -13.62 -14.10
C GLY A 5 1.89 -12.60 -13.43
N LYS A 6 1.73 -11.31 -13.74
CA LYS A 6 2.59 -10.23 -13.20
C LYS A 6 2.50 -10.08 -11.68
N LEU A 7 1.33 -10.30 -11.10
CA LEU A 7 1.07 -10.10 -9.68
C LEU A 7 0.95 -11.41 -8.90
N SER A 8 1.29 -12.53 -9.53
CA SER A 8 1.22 -13.87 -8.91
C SER A 8 -0.14 -14.12 -8.22
N ILE A 9 -1.23 -13.69 -8.85
CA ILE A 9 -2.57 -13.89 -8.33
C ILE A 9 -2.91 -15.37 -8.41
N LYS A 10 -3.14 -16.02 -7.26
CA LYS A 10 -3.54 -17.42 -7.20
C LYS A 10 -5.02 -17.55 -7.51
N ALA A 11 -5.35 -17.81 -8.77
CA ALA A 11 -6.70 -18.10 -9.24
C ALA A 11 -6.69 -19.40 -10.07
N HIS A 12 -7.75 -20.19 -9.95
CA HIS A 12 -7.90 -21.44 -10.74
C HIS A 12 -8.07 -21.18 -12.24
N SER A 13 -8.57 -20.01 -12.60
CA SER A 13 -8.66 -19.54 -13.98
C SER A 13 -8.81 -18.01 -14.03
N GLU A 14 -8.57 -17.42 -15.21
CA GLU A 14 -8.79 -15.99 -15.46
C GLU A 14 -10.28 -15.58 -15.40
N TYR A 15 -11.17 -16.55 -15.43
CA TYR A 15 -12.63 -16.38 -15.31
C TYR A 15 -13.15 -16.71 -13.89
N ALA A 16 -12.25 -16.95 -12.92
CA ALA A 16 -12.65 -17.22 -11.55
C ALA A 16 -13.33 -15.99 -10.94
N ASP A 17 -14.42 -16.24 -10.21
CA ASP A 17 -15.08 -15.19 -9.43
C ASP A 17 -14.13 -14.70 -8.33
N CYS A 18 -13.93 -13.38 -8.27
CA CYS A 18 -13.09 -12.74 -7.25
C CYS A 18 -13.55 -13.07 -5.82
N GLY A 19 -14.84 -13.30 -5.62
CA GLY A 19 -15.40 -13.70 -4.33
C GLY A 19 -14.84 -15.02 -3.78
N ASN A 20 -14.31 -15.87 -4.65
CA ASN A 20 -13.71 -17.18 -4.27
C ASN A 20 -12.20 -17.10 -4.03
N LEU A 21 -11.59 -15.92 -4.14
CA LEU A 21 -10.17 -15.71 -3.89
C LEU A 21 -9.92 -15.40 -2.41
N SER A 22 -8.69 -15.67 -1.94
CA SER A 22 -8.25 -15.18 -0.63
C SER A 22 -8.27 -13.66 -0.58
N GLY A 23 -8.40 -13.07 0.61
CA GLY A 23 -8.42 -11.61 0.79
C GLY A 23 -7.25 -10.90 0.12
N GLY A 24 -6.04 -11.45 0.21
CA GLY A 24 -4.85 -10.92 -0.45
C GLY A 24 -4.95 -10.96 -1.98
N ASN A 25 -5.46 -12.06 -2.56
CA ASN A 25 -5.67 -12.13 -3.99
C ASN A 25 -6.80 -11.19 -4.47
N GLN A 26 -7.86 -11.03 -3.69
CA GLN A 26 -8.89 -10.03 -3.97
C GLN A 26 -8.30 -8.62 -4.00
N GLN A 27 -7.47 -8.27 -3.03
CA GLN A 27 -6.81 -6.96 -2.96
C GLN A 27 -5.88 -6.73 -4.16
N LYS A 28 -5.11 -7.74 -4.57
CA LYS A 28 -4.29 -7.70 -5.78
C LYS A 28 -5.12 -7.43 -7.04
N VAL A 29 -6.27 -8.07 -7.18
CA VAL A 29 -7.19 -7.82 -8.32
C VAL A 29 -7.66 -6.38 -8.33
N VAL A 30 -8.07 -5.83 -7.18
CA VAL A 30 -8.53 -4.44 -7.06
C VAL A 30 -7.41 -3.47 -7.48
N LEU A 31 -6.20 -3.62 -6.92
CA LEU A 31 -5.05 -2.77 -7.25
C LEU A 31 -4.67 -2.88 -8.73
N SER A 32 -4.69 -4.10 -9.29
CA SER A 32 -4.42 -4.33 -10.72
C SER A 32 -5.39 -3.62 -11.64
N LYS A 33 -6.67 -3.62 -11.28
CA LYS A 33 -7.72 -2.93 -12.02
C LYS A 33 -7.43 -1.43 -12.11
N TRP A 34 -7.11 -0.80 -11.00
CA TRP A 34 -6.82 0.63 -10.95
C TRP A 34 -5.51 0.96 -11.66
N ARG A 35 -4.48 0.13 -11.49
CA ARG A 35 -3.21 0.28 -12.19
C ARG A 35 -3.35 0.20 -13.71
N SER A 36 -4.21 -0.72 -14.20
CA SER A 36 -4.49 -0.89 -15.63
C SER A 36 -5.18 0.33 -16.25
N GLY A 37 -5.83 1.16 -15.44
CA GLY A 37 -6.46 2.41 -15.88
C GLY A 37 -5.47 3.52 -16.24
N GLY A 38 -4.15 3.32 -16.04
CA GLY A 38 -3.12 4.30 -16.40
C GLY A 38 -3.10 5.53 -15.48
N SER A 39 -3.50 5.38 -14.22
CA SER A 39 -3.50 6.48 -13.26
C SER A 39 -2.08 6.88 -12.87
N ASP A 40 -1.80 8.18 -12.87
CA ASP A 40 -0.53 8.75 -12.41
C ASP A 40 -0.45 8.86 -10.88
N ILE A 41 -1.60 8.87 -10.20
CA ILE A 41 -1.72 8.95 -8.75
C ILE A 41 -2.71 7.90 -8.25
N MET A 42 -2.33 7.19 -7.18
CA MET A 42 -3.16 6.20 -6.49
C MET A 42 -3.38 6.62 -5.04
N LEU A 43 -4.64 6.56 -4.62
CA LEU A 43 -5.04 6.74 -3.22
C LEU A 43 -5.38 5.37 -2.64
N LEU A 44 -4.64 4.94 -1.63
CA LEU A 44 -4.81 3.65 -0.97
C LEU A 44 -5.20 3.87 0.50
N ASP A 45 -6.43 3.52 0.83
CA ASP A 45 -6.97 3.63 2.17
C ASP A 45 -6.96 2.26 2.86
N HIS A 46 -6.04 2.08 3.82
CA HIS A 46 -5.83 0.85 4.58
C HIS A 46 -5.76 -0.42 3.71
N PRO A 47 -4.91 -0.47 2.65
CA PRO A 47 -4.94 -1.55 1.67
C PRO A 47 -4.54 -2.92 2.23
N THR A 48 -3.94 -2.97 3.41
CA THR A 48 -3.46 -4.19 4.07
C THR A 48 -4.34 -4.65 5.22
N ARG A 49 -5.43 -3.91 5.51
CA ARG A 49 -6.32 -4.24 6.63
C ARG A 49 -6.96 -5.61 6.47
N GLY A 50 -6.85 -6.43 7.50
CA GLY A 50 -7.45 -7.77 7.53
C GLY A 50 -6.69 -8.82 6.73
N LEU A 51 -5.52 -8.51 6.19
CA LEU A 51 -4.66 -9.45 5.48
C LEU A 51 -3.68 -10.15 6.44
N ASP A 52 -3.34 -11.40 6.14
CA ASP A 52 -2.23 -12.09 6.79
C ASP A 52 -0.87 -11.52 6.35
N ILE A 53 0.21 -11.90 7.05
CA ILE A 53 1.56 -11.37 6.82
C ILE A 53 2.02 -11.59 5.37
N GLY A 54 1.79 -12.77 4.79
CA GLY A 54 2.19 -13.06 3.42
C GLY A 54 1.44 -12.21 2.40
N ALA A 55 0.13 -12.04 2.58
CA ALA A 55 -0.69 -11.20 1.73
C ALA A 55 -0.32 -9.71 1.86
N LYS A 56 0.08 -9.26 3.05
CA LYS A 56 0.60 -7.88 3.25
C LYS A 56 1.87 -7.63 2.45
N GLU A 57 2.83 -8.56 2.52
CA GLU A 57 4.09 -8.43 1.75
C GLU A 57 3.83 -8.34 0.25
N ASP A 58 2.92 -9.14 -0.28
CA ASP A 58 2.52 -9.06 -1.67
C ASP A 58 1.98 -7.66 -2.05
N VAL A 59 1.16 -7.05 -1.18
CA VAL A 59 0.63 -5.70 -1.38
C VAL A 59 1.74 -4.65 -1.28
N TYR A 60 2.70 -4.83 -0.37
CA TYR A 60 3.86 -3.92 -0.24
C TYR A 60 4.74 -3.94 -1.49
N GLU A 61 4.99 -5.12 -2.06
CA GLU A 61 5.73 -5.24 -3.33
C GLU A 61 5.00 -4.50 -4.45
N MET A 62 3.68 -4.68 -4.57
CA MET A 62 2.88 -3.96 -5.58
C MET A 62 2.95 -2.45 -5.42
N ILE A 63 2.91 -1.94 -4.20
CA ILE A 63 3.02 -0.50 -3.92
C ILE A 63 4.40 0.01 -4.33
N ARG A 64 5.47 -0.74 -4.04
CA ARG A 64 6.83 -0.38 -4.46
C ARG A 64 6.96 -0.37 -5.97
N ASP A 65 6.48 -1.41 -6.65
CA ASP A 65 6.52 -1.51 -8.12
C ASP A 65 5.77 -0.35 -8.78
N MET A 66 4.60 0.02 -8.27
CA MET A 66 3.87 1.19 -8.77
C MET A 66 4.68 2.48 -8.60
N SER A 67 5.31 2.66 -7.45
CA SER A 67 6.16 3.83 -7.19
C SER A 67 7.38 3.86 -8.10
N ASP A 68 8.03 2.72 -8.32
CA ASP A 68 9.20 2.59 -9.22
C ASP A 68 8.81 2.85 -10.68
N ASP A 69 7.59 2.54 -11.07
CA ASP A 69 7.01 2.87 -12.37
C ASP A 69 6.58 4.36 -12.49
N GLY A 70 6.82 5.16 -11.47
CA GLY A 70 6.54 6.61 -11.47
C GLY A 70 5.14 7.00 -11.03
N VAL A 71 4.35 6.07 -10.49
CA VAL A 71 3.03 6.39 -9.94
C VAL A 71 3.18 7.04 -8.56
N GLY A 72 2.55 8.19 -8.37
CA GLY A 72 2.42 8.81 -7.04
C GLY A 72 1.45 8.00 -6.17
N VAL A 73 1.90 7.55 -4.99
CA VAL A 73 1.04 6.79 -4.07
C VAL A 73 0.79 7.60 -2.81
N ILE A 74 -0.47 7.83 -2.49
CA ILE A 74 -0.91 8.36 -1.19
C ILE A 74 -1.50 7.19 -0.40
N LEU A 75 -0.85 6.85 0.72
CA LEU A 75 -1.19 5.70 1.53
C LEU A 75 -1.70 6.13 2.89
N VAL A 76 -2.89 5.68 3.26
CA VAL A 76 -3.33 5.65 4.66
C VAL A 76 -2.96 4.28 5.21
N ALA A 77 -1.86 4.22 5.97
CA ALA A 77 -1.31 2.97 6.48
C ALA A 77 -2.14 2.43 7.66
N ASP A 78 -2.16 1.12 7.81
CA ASP A 78 -2.84 0.44 8.90
C ASP A 78 -2.00 0.47 10.20
N THR A 79 -0.68 0.47 10.03
CA THR A 79 0.28 0.56 11.15
C THR A 79 1.36 1.61 10.88
N LEU A 80 2.02 2.06 11.95
CA LEU A 80 3.13 3.02 11.83
C LEU A 80 4.34 2.40 11.14
N GLU A 81 4.57 1.11 11.35
CA GLU A 81 5.63 0.34 10.69
C GLU A 81 5.43 0.33 9.17
N GLU A 82 4.20 0.16 8.69
CA GLU A 82 3.86 0.25 7.27
C GLU A 82 4.17 1.66 6.73
N ALA A 83 3.75 2.70 7.45
CA ALA A 83 4.03 4.07 7.05
C ALA A 83 5.53 4.33 6.93
N ILE A 84 6.32 3.92 7.92
CA ILE A 84 7.78 4.09 7.93
C ILE A 84 8.46 3.22 6.86
N GLY A 85 7.97 1.98 6.68
CA GLY A 85 8.56 1.01 5.75
C GLY A 85 8.35 1.33 4.28
N LEU A 86 7.18 1.90 3.93
CA LEU A 86 6.76 2.08 2.54
C LEU A 86 6.90 3.51 2.02
N SER A 87 6.92 4.52 2.89
CA SER A 87 6.79 5.91 2.46
C SER A 87 8.13 6.60 2.26
N HIS A 88 8.20 7.50 1.28
CA HIS A 88 9.27 8.49 1.13
C HIS A 88 9.03 9.71 2.02
N ASN A 89 7.77 10.03 2.28
CA ASN A 89 7.36 11.12 3.16
C ASN A 89 6.17 10.66 3.99
N ILE A 90 6.14 11.05 5.27
CA ILE A 90 5.02 10.80 6.18
C ILE A 90 4.43 12.13 6.61
N ILE A 91 3.11 12.21 6.58
CA ILE A 91 2.34 13.35 7.10
C ILE A 91 1.53 12.85 8.28
N VAL A 92 1.72 13.47 9.44
CA VAL A 92 0.90 13.20 10.62
C VAL A 92 -0.24 14.19 10.67
N LEU A 93 -1.46 13.66 10.68
CA LEU A 93 -2.71 14.42 10.78
C LEU A 93 -3.33 14.21 12.16
N LYS A 94 -3.79 15.31 12.78
CA LYS A 94 -4.55 15.29 14.03
C LYS A 94 -5.53 16.45 14.04
N ASP A 95 -6.76 16.17 14.43
CA ASP A 95 -7.85 17.15 14.54
C ASP A 95 -8.04 18.00 13.27
N GLY A 96 -7.95 17.35 12.09
CA GLY A 96 -8.13 17.98 10.79
C GLY A 96 -6.94 18.84 10.30
N ALA A 97 -5.82 18.83 11.02
CA ALA A 97 -4.63 19.62 10.68
C ALA A 97 -3.37 18.77 10.54
N ILE A 98 -2.45 19.23 9.69
CA ILE A 98 -1.12 18.63 9.57
C ILE A 98 -0.28 19.07 10.78
N GLN A 99 0.11 18.12 11.62
CA GLN A 99 0.95 18.35 12.77
C GLN A 99 2.45 18.32 12.43
N ARG A 100 2.83 17.39 11.57
CA ARG A 100 4.24 17.22 11.18
C ARG A 100 4.37 16.54 9.81
N ARG A 101 5.48 16.81 9.15
CA ARG A 101 5.95 16.10 7.95
C ARG A 101 7.32 15.53 8.21
N PHE A 102 7.54 14.28 7.85
CA PHE A 102 8.82 13.59 7.97
C PHE A 102 9.28 13.11 6.59
N ALA A 103 10.53 13.38 6.26
CA ALA A 103 11.18 12.73 5.13
C ALA A 103 11.70 11.35 5.59
N CYS A 104 11.43 10.31 4.79
CA CYS A 104 11.87 8.95 5.07
C CYS A 104 13.03 8.58 4.15
N MET A 105 14.18 9.20 4.35
CA MET A 105 15.38 8.87 3.58
C MET A 105 15.97 7.52 4.01
N PRO A 106 16.57 6.73 3.10
CA PRO A 106 17.33 5.54 3.49
C PRO A 106 18.37 5.87 4.55
N GLY A 107 18.36 5.14 5.67
CA GLY A 107 19.26 5.37 6.80
C GLY A 107 18.88 6.54 7.72
N ALA A 108 17.83 7.30 7.42
CA ALA A 108 17.35 8.44 8.22
C ALA A 108 15.82 8.47 8.32
N LYS A 109 15.21 7.31 8.56
CA LYS A 109 13.76 7.21 8.77
C LYS A 109 13.37 7.64 10.17
N PRO A 110 12.18 8.26 10.37
CA PRO A 110 11.67 8.56 11.70
C PRO A 110 11.45 7.27 12.49
N SER A 111 11.58 7.35 13.81
CA SER A 111 11.23 6.25 14.72
C SER A 111 9.71 6.22 14.96
N LEU A 112 9.21 5.10 15.49
CA LEU A 112 7.81 5.00 15.95
C LEU A 112 7.50 6.08 16.99
N TYR A 113 8.45 6.36 17.88
CA TYR A 113 8.30 7.37 18.92
C TYR A 113 8.14 8.78 18.34
N ASP A 114 8.90 9.11 17.29
CA ASP A 114 8.78 10.41 16.62
C ASP A 114 7.38 10.63 16.06
N LEU A 115 6.77 9.61 15.45
CA LEU A 115 5.42 9.70 14.92
C LEU A 115 4.38 9.80 16.04
N LEU A 116 4.48 8.94 17.05
CA LEU A 116 3.56 8.92 18.19
C LEU A 116 3.50 10.26 18.91
N HIS A 117 4.64 10.95 19.07
CA HIS A 117 4.70 12.25 19.72
C HIS A 117 3.76 13.29 19.10
N TYR A 118 3.55 13.25 17.77
CA TYR A 118 2.68 14.19 17.06
C TYR A 118 1.25 13.68 16.88
N MET A 119 0.96 12.43 17.22
CA MET A 119 -0.36 11.82 17.13
C MET A 119 -1.17 11.95 18.42
N ILE A 120 -0.50 12.10 19.55
CA ILE A 120 -1.11 12.21 20.89
C ILE A 120 -1.50 13.69 21.23
#